data_493bb5be309a6dcb803d4afb6e8f025e
#
_entry.id   493bb5be309a6dcb803d4afb6e8f025e
#
_cell.length_a   1.000
_cell.length_b   1.000
_cell.length_c   1.000
_cell.angle_alpha   90.00
_cell.angle_beta   90.00
_cell.angle_gamma   90.00
#
_symmetry.space_group_name_H-M   'P 1'
#
loop_
_entity.id
_entity.type
_entity.pdbx_description
1 polymer ?
#
loop_
_entity_poly.entity_id
_entity_poly.type
_entity_poly.pdbx_seq_one_letter_code
_entity_poly.pdbx_strand_id
1 'polypeptide(L)'
;MMNDGFFMEIIIQFGLLVIGFLLLVKGADWFVGGASKIADRFGIPQLIIGLTIVAMGTSAPEAAVSISAALKNTAENNSAAIAIGNILGSNILNVLLILGITSIIVAIPVQISTIKYEIPFMIVITCLLAGIGYWKGHLGRVDGIILWMFMIVYFVYLIVMAKKGKISVGIEETEIKVNDNIFMLLILLIIGIIAIVSGSNIAVDAATSLARIFGMNERLIGLTIVAFGTSLPELITSITAAMKKKADIAVGNIVGSNIFNVLFVIGTTSLITDVPYNYSFNFDSIVCIST
;
A
#
# COMPACT_ATOMS: atom_id res chain seq x y z
N MET A 1 -14.61 -40.26 14.22
CA MET A 1 -15.21 -39.92 12.93
C MET A 1 -14.98 -38.41 12.74
N MET A 2 -13.97 -38.03 11.97
CA MET A 2 -13.85 -36.63 11.52
C MET A 2 -14.99 -36.45 10.51
N ASN A 3 -15.85 -35.47 10.76
CA ASN A 3 -17.13 -35.28 10.09
C ASN A 3 -16.86 -34.88 8.62
N ASP A 4 -17.57 -35.48 7.65
CA ASP A 4 -17.43 -35.13 6.21
C ASP A 4 -17.54 -33.62 5.95
N GLY A 5 -18.29 -32.90 6.81
CA GLY A 5 -18.39 -31.46 6.82
C GLY A 5 -17.06 -30.72 7.12
N PHE A 6 -16.22 -31.25 8.01
CA PHE A 6 -14.93 -30.66 8.37
C PHE A 6 -13.94 -30.75 7.20
N PHE A 7 -13.86 -31.89 6.52
CA PHE A 7 -13.02 -32.01 5.33
C PHE A 7 -13.51 -31.14 4.19
N MET A 8 -14.83 -31.07 3.99
CA MET A 8 -15.43 -30.23 2.97
C MET A 8 -15.09 -28.74 3.19
N GLU A 9 -15.16 -28.26 4.44
CA GLU A 9 -14.81 -26.88 4.80
C GLU A 9 -13.35 -26.58 4.51
N ILE A 10 -12.42 -27.46 4.89
CA ILE A 10 -11.00 -27.31 4.56
C ILE A 10 -10.78 -27.19 3.04
N ILE A 11 -11.40 -28.09 2.25
CA ILE A 11 -11.27 -28.08 0.79
C ILE A 11 -11.78 -26.77 0.20
N ILE A 12 -12.94 -26.30 0.68
CA ILE A 12 -13.52 -25.03 0.23
C ILE A 12 -12.58 -23.86 0.55
N GLN A 13 -12.05 -23.78 1.78
CA GLN A 13 -11.14 -22.70 2.17
C GLN A 13 -9.82 -22.74 1.38
N PHE A 14 -9.26 -23.91 1.14
CA PHE A 14 -8.09 -24.04 0.24
C PHE A 14 -8.42 -23.61 -1.20
N GLY A 15 -9.59 -23.98 -1.70
CA GLY A 15 -10.06 -23.54 -3.02
C GLY A 15 -10.17 -22.00 -3.11
N LEU A 16 -10.78 -21.38 -2.08
CA LEU A 16 -10.90 -19.92 -1.99
C LEU A 16 -9.52 -19.23 -1.87
N LEU A 17 -8.60 -19.82 -1.10
CA LEU A 17 -7.23 -19.30 -0.98
C LEU A 17 -6.53 -19.29 -2.35
N VAL A 18 -6.62 -20.35 -3.11
CA VAL A 18 -6.05 -20.44 -4.47
C VAL A 18 -6.71 -19.43 -5.39
N ILE A 19 -8.04 -19.28 -5.37
CA ILE A 19 -8.77 -18.29 -6.16
C ILE A 19 -8.32 -16.87 -5.79
N GLY A 20 -8.20 -16.57 -4.49
CA GLY A 20 -7.72 -15.29 -4.00
C GLY A 20 -6.33 -14.95 -4.54
N PHE A 21 -5.38 -15.88 -4.48
CA PHE A 21 -4.04 -15.68 -5.04
C PHE A 21 -4.04 -15.55 -6.57
N LEU A 22 -4.87 -16.31 -7.30
CA LEU A 22 -4.98 -16.15 -8.76
C LEU A 22 -5.52 -14.77 -9.14
N LEU A 23 -6.52 -14.26 -8.40
CA LEU A 23 -7.04 -12.91 -8.60
C LEU A 23 -6.00 -11.84 -8.28
N LEU A 24 -5.23 -12.00 -7.18
CA LEU A 24 -4.13 -11.10 -6.83
C LEU A 24 -3.09 -11.03 -7.95
N VAL A 25 -2.59 -12.17 -8.40
CA VAL A 25 -1.53 -12.22 -9.43
C VAL A 25 -2.02 -11.68 -10.77
N LYS A 26 -3.21 -12.08 -11.23
CA LYS A 26 -3.78 -11.59 -12.49
C LYS A 26 -4.18 -10.12 -12.39
N GLY A 27 -4.75 -9.71 -11.27
CA GLY A 27 -5.06 -8.30 -11.00
C GLY A 27 -3.83 -7.42 -11.03
N ALA A 28 -2.74 -7.84 -10.38
CA ALA A 28 -1.46 -7.12 -10.41
C ALA A 28 -0.86 -7.08 -11.83
N ASP A 29 -0.97 -8.16 -12.60
CA ASP A 29 -0.52 -8.20 -13.99
C ASP A 29 -1.24 -7.16 -14.86
N TRP A 30 -2.57 -7.06 -14.74
CA TRP A 30 -3.39 -6.07 -15.46
C TRP A 30 -3.13 -4.65 -14.95
N PHE A 31 -3.07 -4.46 -13.65
CA PHE A 31 -2.88 -3.16 -13.01
C PHE A 31 -1.52 -2.55 -13.36
N VAL A 32 -0.43 -3.28 -13.16
CA VAL A 32 0.92 -2.83 -13.51
C VAL A 32 1.07 -2.64 -15.02
N GLY A 33 0.50 -3.55 -15.81
CA GLY A 33 0.51 -3.43 -17.27
C GLY A 33 -0.21 -2.18 -17.77
N GLY A 34 -1.41 -1.90 -17.24
CA GLY A 34 -2.18 -0.70 -17.55
C GLY A 34 -1.48 0.57 -17.10
N ALA A 35 -0.97 0.59 -15.86
CA ALA A 35 -0.24 1.71 -15.28
C ALA A 35 1.02 2.05 -16.09
N SER A 36 1.82 1.04 -16.42
CA SER A 36 3.04 1.23 -17.22
C SER A 36 2.74 1.79 -18.62
N LYS A 37 1.73 1.25 -19.31
CA LYS A 37 1.34 1.74 -20.65
C LYS A 37 0.78 3.16 -20.62
N ILE A 38 0.08 3.56 -19.54
CA ILE A 38 -0.35 4.94 -19.32
C ILE A 38 0.87 5.84 -19.14
N ALA A 39 1.84 5.43 -18.32
CA ALA A 39 3.09 6.16 -18.16
C ALA A 39 3.78 6.40 -19.51
N ASP A 40 3.98 5.33 -20.29
CA ASP A 40 4.63 5.39 -21.59
C ASP A 40 3.84 6.28 -22.58
N ARG A 41 2.50 6.18 -22.62
CA ARG A 41 1.64 7.00 -23.48
C ARG A 41 1.70 8.49 -23.20
N PHE A 42 1.72 8.88 -21.92
CA PHE A 42 1.75 10.29 -21.52
C PHE A 42 3.17 10.84 -21.32
N GLY A 43 4.21 10.01 -21.52
CA GLY A 43 5.60 10.36 -21.25
C GLY A 43 5.85 10.69 -19.79
N ILE A 44 5.12 10.02 -18.87
CA ILE A 44 5.27 10.18 -17.42
C ILE A 44 6.30 9.16 -16.94
N PRO A 45 7.32 9.55 -16.15
CA PRO A 45 8.26 8.60 -15.56
C PRO A 45 7.52 7.50 -14.80
N GLN A 46 7.92 6.24 -14.99
CA GLN A 46 7.27 5.09 -14.35
C GLN A 46 7.34 5.13 -12.82
N LEU A 47 8.38 5.75 -12.28
CA LEU A 47 8.49 6.03 -10.85
C LEU A 47 7.28 6.84 -10.32
N ILE A 48 6.86 7.88 -11.05
CA ILE A 48 5.75 8.74 -10.62
C ILE A 48 4.43 7.96 -10.62
N ILE A 49 4.22 7.09 -11.60
CA ILE A 49 3.03 6.21 -11.62
C ILE A 49 3.07 5.25 -10.42
N GLY A 50 4.26 4.72 -10.09
CA GLY A 50 4.45 3.92 -8.87
C GLY A 50 4.11 4.70 -7.60
N LEU A 51 4.69 5.90 -7.46
CA LEU A 51 4.50 6.79 -6.31
C LEU A 51 3.05 7.33 -6.15
N THR A 52 2.21 7.18 -7.16
CA THR A 52 0.83 7.72 -7.17
C THR A 52 -0.21 6.63 -7.38
N ILE A 53 -0.58 6.36 -8.63
CA ILE A 53 -1.71 5.49 -8.98
C ILE A 53 -1.54 4.09 -8.39
N VAL A 54 -0.32 3.53 -8.48
CA VAL A 54 -0.07 2.17 -8.02
C VAL A 54 -0.10 2.14 -6.48
N ALA A 55 0.63 3.04 -5.82
CA ALA A 55 0.66 3.14 -4.36
C ALA A 55 -0.74 3.39 -3.75
N MET A 56 -1.48 4.38 -4.28
CA MET A 56 -2.82 4.68 -3.80
C MET A 56 -3.80 3.52 -4.02
N GLY A 57 -3.63 2.81 -5.13
CA GLY A 57 -4.47 1.68 -5.46
C GLY A 57 -4.26 0.48 -4.54
N THR A 58 -3.01 0.14 -4.27
CA THR A 58 -2.69 -1.00 -3.41
C THR A 58 -2.93 -0.71 -1.94
N SER A 59 -2.73 0.55 -1.47
CA SER A 59 -3.02 0.97 -0.09
C SER A 59 -4.51 1.31 0.17
N ALA A 60 -5.41 1.03 -0.78
CA ALA A 60 -6.84 1.20 -0.57
C ALA A 60 -7.40 0.34 0.59
N PRO A 61 -6.97 -0.91 0.81
CA PRO A 61 -7.37 -1.69 1.98
C PRO A 61 -6.97 -1.06 3.30
N GLU A 62 -5.73 -0.57 3.44
CA GLU A 62 -5.25 0.13 4.62
C GLU A 62 -6.09 1.37 4.92
N ALA A 63 -6.40 2.15 3.88
CA ALA A 63 -7.28 3.31 4.00
C ALA A 63 -8.69 2.90 4.45
N ALA A 64 -9.26 1.86 3.85
CA ALA A 64 -10.59 1.36 4.19
C ALA A 64 -10.67 0.90 5.65
N VAL A 65 -9.69 0.11 6.12
CA VAL A 65 -9.63 -0.36 7.51
C VAL A 65 -9.50 0.82 8.48
N SER A 66 -8.55 1.72 8.25
CA SER A 66 -8.27 2.84 9.15
C SER A 66 -9.42 3.85 9.20
N ILE A 67 -10.00 4.21 8.05
CA ILE A 67 -11.14 5.14 7.96
C ILE A 67 -12.40 4.50 8.57
N SER A 68 -12.64 3.20 8.32
CA SER A 68 -13.77 2.50 8.94
C SER A 68 -13.63 2.44 10.45
N ALA A 69 -12.42 2.21 10.97
CA ALA A 69 -12.14 2.22 12.40
C ALA A 69 -12.40 3.61 13.01
N ALA A 70 -12.02 4.69 12.31
CA ALA A 70 -12.30 6.06 12.73
C ALA A 70 -13.81 6.38 12.77
N LEU A 71 -14.56 5.96 11.75
CA LEU A 71 -16.02 6.17 11.67
C LEU A 71 -16.78 5.40 12.76
N LYS A 72 -16.24 4.28 13.22
CA LYS A 72 -16.81 3.45 14.29
C LYS A 72 -16.27 3.80 15.67
N ASN A 73 -15.40 4.81 15.77
CA ASN A 73 -14.76 5.18 17.02
C ASN A 73 -15.79 5.74 18.01
N THR A 74 -15.78 5.20 19.23
CA THR A 74 -16.57 5.69 20.37
C THR A 74 -15.69 5.83 21.58
N ALA A 75 -16.12 6.57 22.60
CA ALA A 75 -15.39 6.73 23.84
C ALA A 75 -15.10 5.39 24.55
N GLU A 76 -15.90 4.36 24.28
CA GLU A 76 -15.77 3.05 24.91
C GLU A 76 -14.79 2.12 24.19
N ASN A 77 -14.72 2.17 22.83
CA ASN A 77 -13.99 1.15 22.07
C ASN A 77 -12.63 1.60 21.50
N ASN A 78 -12.33 2.92 21.50
CA ASN A 78 -11.06 3.48 21.03
C ASN A 78 -10.56 2.88 19.68
N SER A 79 -11.49 2.53 18.78
CA SER A 79 -11.16 1.80 17.55
C SER A 79 -10.23 2.57 16.63
N ALA A 80 -10.21 3.91 16.71
CA ALA A 80 -9.32 4.75 15.90
C ALA A 80 -7.83 4.48 16.15
N ALA A 81 -7.43 3.95 17.32
CA ALA A 81 -6.04 3.58 17.60
C ALA A 81 -5.51 2.49 16.64
N ILE A 82 -6.41 1.69 16.05
CA ILE A 82 -6.06 0.69 15.04
C ILE A 82 -5.36 1.33 13.84
N ALA A 83 -5.73 2.57 13.48
CA ALA A 83 -5.15 3.25 12.33
C ALA A 83 -3.64 3.44 12.45
N ILE A 84 -3.12 3.87 13.63
CA ILE A 84 -1.68 4.04 13.85
C ILE A 84 -0.94 2.71 13.70
N GLY A 85 -1.43 1.65 14.36
CA GLY A 85 -0.82 0.32 14.29
C GLY A 85 -0.83 -0.26 12.86
N ASN A 86 -1.96 -0.12 12.16
CA ASN A 86 -2.10 -0.56 10.78
C ASN A 86 -1.07 0.16 9.87
N ILE A 87 -0.97 1.48 9.95
CA ILE A 87 -0.09 2.25 9.07
C ILE A 87 1.39 2.07 9.40
N LEU A 88 1.79 2.11 10.67
CA LEU A 88 3.19 1.83 11.04
C LEU A 88 3.59 0.40 10.68
N GLY A 89 2.71 -0.57 10.94
CA GLY A 89 2.93 -1.97 10.60
C GLY A 89 3.09 -2.19 9.10
N SER A 90 2.17 -1.66 8.28
CA SER A 90 2.27 -1.73 6.82
C SER A 90 3.53 -1.06 6.28
N ASN A 91 3.90 0.12 6.81
CA ASN A 91 5.10 0.82 6.35
C ASN A 91 6.38 0.05 6.65
N ILE A 92 6.49 -0.58 7.83
CA ILE A 92 7.61 -1.47 8.19
C ILE A 92 7.63 -2.70 7.28
N LEU A 93 6.48 -3.34 7.06
CA LEU A 93 6.38 -4.50 6.16
C LEU A 93 6.76 -4.14 4.73
N ASN A 94 6.34 -2.99 4.24
CA ASN A 94 6.66 -2.51 2.90
C ASN A 94 8.17 -2.41 2.67
N VAL A 95 8.92 -1.87 3.63
CA VAL A 95 10.37 -1.72 3.47
C VAL A 95 11.11 -3.03 3.78
N LEU A 96 10.88 -3.65 4.93
CA LEU A 96 11.66 -4.81 5.36
C LEU A 96 11.29 -6.08 4.60
N LEU A 97 10.01 -6.33 4.42
CA LEU A 97 9.54 -7.59 3.85
C LEU A 97 9.31 -7.48 2.34
N ILE A 98 8.53 -6.51 1.89
CA ILE A 98 8.12 -6.42 0.49
C ILE A 98 9.30 -6.03 -0.39
N LEU A 99 10.02 -4.97 -0.03
CA LEU A 99 11.23 -4.58 -0.76
C LEU A 99 12.30 -5.68 -0.63
N GLY A 100 12.45 -6.28 0.55
CA GLY A 100 13.38 -7.40 0.80
C GLY A 100 13.11 -8.60 -0.11
N ILE A 101 11.89 -9.14 -0.11
CA ILE A 101 11.48 -10.27 -0.98
C ILE A 101 11.64 -9.90 -2.46
N THR A 102 11.17 -8.71 -2.85
CA THR A 102 11.23 -8.28 -4.25
C THR A 102 12.67 -8.17 -4.74
N SER A 103 13.60 -7.67 -3.89
CA SER A 103 15.03 -7.54 -4.24
C SER A 103 15.76 -8.89 -4.30
N ILE A 104 15.32 -9.90 -3.56
CA ILE A 104 15.83 -11.27 -3.66
C ILE A 104 15.42 -11.90 -5.00
N ILE A 105 14.19 -11.65 -5.45
CA ILE A 105 13.66 -12.21 -6.70
C ILE A 105 14.26 -11.50 -7.92
N VAL A 106 14.36 -10.17 -7.88
CA VAL A 106 14.85 -9.33 -8.99
C VAL A 106 15.71 -8.21 -8.43
N ALA A 107 16.89 -7.98 -9.01
CA ALA A 107 17.70 -6.80 -8.67
C ALA A 107 16.93 -5.51 -8.98
N ILE A 108 16.77 -4.64 -7.96
CA ILE A 108 15.98 -3.41 -8.06
C ILE A 108 16.94 -2.21 -8.05
N PRO A 109 17.21 -1.58 -9.20
CA PRO A 109 17.92 -0.31 -9.21
C PRO A 109 17.03 0.79 -8.62
N VAL A 110 17.55 1.55 -7.66
CA VAL A 110 16.85 2.70 -7.07
C VAL A 110 17.36 3.98 -7.71
N GLN A 111 16.44 4.83 -8.17
CA GLN A 111 16.81 6.12 -8.76
C GLN A 111 17.44 7.06 -7.72
N ILE A 112 18.40 7.88 -8.17
CA ILE A 112 19.07 8.88 -7.31
C ILE A 112 18.05 9.89 -6.76
N SER A 113 17.02 10.24 -7.53
CA SER A 113 15.91 11.10 -7.06
C SER A 113 15.23 10.49 -5.83
N THR A 114 14.91 9.19 -5.87
CA THR A 114 14.25 8.49 -4.75
C THR A 114 15.10 8.55 -3.47
N ILE A 115 16.41 8.35 -3.60
CA ILE A 115 17.32 8.42 -2.45
C ILE A 115 17.44 9.86 -1.90
N LYS A 116 17.37 10.88 -2.79
CA LYS A 116 17.58 12.27 -2.40
C LYS A 116 16.33 12.99 -1.93
N TYR A 117 15.16 12.60 -2.40
CA TYR A 117 13.92 13.36 -2.17
C TYR A 117 12.82 12.52 -1.54
N GLU A 118 12.41 11.40 -2.17
CA GLU A 118 11.24 10.65 -1.72
C GLU A 118 11.50 9.92 -0.39
N ILE A 119 12.64 9.25 -0.23
CA ILE A 119 12.99 8.57 1.04
C ILE A 119 13.18 9.57 2.19
N PRO A 120 13.97 10.66 2.05
CA PRO A 120 14.06 11.67 3.10
C PRO A 120 12.72 12.31 3.45
N PHE A 121 11.85 12.55 2.46
CA PHE A 121 10.51 13.08 2.70
C PHE A 121 9.66 12.07 3.51
N MET A 122 9.70 10.79 3.15
CA MET A 122 9.02 9.70 3.89
C MET A 122 9.49 9.66 5.35
N ILE A 123 10.80 9.76 5.60
CA ILE A 123 11.36 9.80 6.95
C ILE A 123 10.85 11.04 7.71
N VAL A 124 10.89 12.21 7.10
CA VAL A 124 10.45 13.47 7.73
C VAL A 124 8.99 13.41 8.15
N ILE A 125 8.08 12.93 7.28
CA ILE A 125 6.67 12.83 7.63
C ILE A 125 6.39 11.77 8.70
N THR A 126 7.16 10.68 8.72
CA THR A 126 7.08 9.66 9.78
C THR A 126 7.59 10.22 11.12
N CYS A 127 8.69 10.98 11.11
CA CYS A 127 9.15 11.72 12.30
C CYS A 127 8.13 12.75 12.78
N LEU A 128 7.46 13.45 11.87
CA LEU A 128 6.39 14.39 12.21
C LEU A 128 5.21 13.67 12.89
N LEU A 129 4.75 12.57 12.32
CA LEU A 129 3.71 11.71 12.90
C LEU A 129 4.09 11.27 14.32
N ALA A 130 5.27 10.69 14.48
CA ALA A 130 5.79 10.20 15.75
C ALA A 130 5.95 11.33 16.79
N GLY A 131 6.48 12.47 16.36
CA GLY A 131 6.68 13.64 17.23
C GLY A 131 5.37 14.22 17.75
N ILE A 132 4.36 14.37 16.89
CA ILE A 132 3.03 14.83 17.30
C ILE A 132 2.42 13.82 18.26
N GLY A 133 2.44 12.55 17.92
CA GLY A 133 1.90 11.46 18.73
C GLY A 133 2.55 11.38 20.11
N TYR A 134 3.88 11.45 20.16
CA TYR A 134 4.65 11.41 21.39
C TYR A 134 4.29 12.58 22.34
N TRP A 135 4.16 13.78 21.81
CA TRP A 135 3.92 14.96 22.64
C TRP A 135 2.47 15.13 23.08
N LYS A 136 1.53 14.82 22.18
CA LYS A 136 0.09 15.05 22.46
C LYS A 136 -0.65 13.80 22.97
N GLY A 137 -0.10 12.60 22.75
CA GLY A 137 -0.78 11.33 23.03
C GLY A 137 -1.93 11.02 22.05
N HIS A 138 -2.17 11.88 21.07
CA HIS A 138 -3.17 11.69 20.02
C HIS A 138 -2.88 12.60 18.82
N LEU A 139 -3.50 12.27 17.69
CA LEU A 139 -3.55 13.13 16.51
C LEU A 139 -4.99 13.63 16.33
N GLY A 140 -5.17 14.94 16.37
CA GLY A 140 -6.47 15.57 16.19
C GLY A 140 -6.62 16.21 14.80
N ARG A 141 -7.74 16.93 14.62
CA ARG A 141 -8.10 17.54 13.32
C ARG A 141 -7.05 18.51 12.77
N VAL A 142 -6.40 19.30 13.64
CA VAL A 142 -5.34 20.22 13.22
C VAL A 142 -4.15 19.45 12.63
N ASP A 143 -3.78 18.35 13.28
CA ASP A 143 -2.69 17.48 12.82
C ASP A 143 -3.06 16.82 11.48
N GLY A 144 -4.31 16.40 11.32
CA GLY A 144 -4.86 15.91 10.05
C GLY A 144 -4.77 16.94 8.92
N ILE A 145 -5.09 18.21 9.19
CA ILE A 145 -4.93 19.29 8.20
C ILE A 145 -3.46 19.48 7.83
N ILE A 146 -2.54 19.42 8.80
CA ILE A 146 -1.10 19.53 8.55
C ILE A 146 -0.64 18.39 7.63
N LEU A 147 -1.03 17.15 7.92
CA LEU A 147 -0.68 16.00 7.07
C LEU A 147 -1.24 16.14 5.65
N TRP A 148 -2.47 16.62 5.50
CA TRP A 148 -3.06 16.91 4.18
C TRP A 148 -2.36 18.05 3.44
N MET A 149 -1.86 19.07 4.13
CA MET A 149 -1.03 20.11 3.50
C MET A 149 0.27 19.51 2.95
N PHE A 150 0.94 18.63 3.72
CA PHE A 150 2.12 17.90 3.21
C PHE A 150 1.76 17.00 2.02
N MET A 151 0.56 16.40 2.00
CA MET A 151 0.08 15.63 0.85
C MET A 151 -0.07 16.49 -0.41
N ILE A 152 -0.60 17.72 -0.28
CA ILE A 152 -0.70 18.66 -1.39
C ILE A 152 0.70 19.05 -1.90
N VAL A 153 1.63 19.35 -0.99
CA VAL A 153 3.03 19.64 -1.35
C VAL A 153 3.65 18.48 -2.10
N TYR A 154 3.42 17.25 -1.64
CA TYR A 154 3.89 16.04 -2.31
C TYR A 154 3.33 15.89 -3.72
N PHE A 155 2.04 16.10 -3.92
CA PHE A 155 1.44 16.07 -5.26
C PHE A 155 1.98 17.15 -6.18
N VAL A 156 2.17 18.39 -5.68
CA VAL A 156 2.78 19.47 -6.45
C VAL A 156 4.21 19.07 -6.87
N TYR A 157 4.99 18.51 -5.96
CA TYR A 157 6.33 17.99 -6.26
C TYR A 157 6.30 16.95 -7.40
N LEU A 158 5.40 15.95 -7.30
CA LEU A 158 5.26 14.91 -8.32
C LEU A 158 4.83 15.46 -9.69
N ILE A 159 3.93 16.46 -9.72
CA ILE A 159 3.53 17.13 -10.97
C ILE A 159 4.71 17.87 -11.59
N VAL A 160 5.51 18.58 -10.78
CA VAL A 160 6.71 19.28 -11.27
C VAL A 160 7.73 18.28 -11.80
N MET A 161 7.93 17.17 -11.10
CA MET A 161 8.84 16.10 -11.50
C MET A 161 8.37 15.43 -12.82
N ALA A 162 7.06 15.18 -12.96
CA ALA A 162 6.48 14.66 -14.19
C ALA A 162 6.75 15.59 -15.39
N LYS A 163 6.58 16.89 -15.21
CA LYS A 163 6.86 17.87 -16.26
C LYS A 163 8.35 17.92 -16.63
N LYS A 164 9.25 17.87 -15.65
CA LYS A 164 10.70 17.86 -15.88
C LYS A 164 11.15 16.56 -16.55
N GLY A 165 10.60 15.43 -16.16
CA GLY A 165 10.90 14.13 -16.76
C GLY A 165 10.56 14.08 -18.26
N LYS A 166 9.47 14.72 -18.68
CA LYS A 166 9.12 14.88 -20.12
C LYS A 166 10.16 15.68 -20.91
N ILE A 167 10.85 16.62 -20.25
CA ILE A 167 11.88 17.45 -20.89
C ILE A 167 13.22 16.72 -20.96
N SER A 168 13.53 15.87 -19.97
CA SER A 168 14.82 15.16 -19.87
C SER A 168 14.90 13.91 -20.76
N VAL A 169 13.79 13.27 -21.04
CA VAL A 169 13.65 12.30 -22.13
C VAL A 169 13.54 13.17 -23.37
N GLY A 170 14.69 13.66 -23.87
CA GLY A 170 14.76 14.38 -25.13
C GLY A 170 13.98 13.55 -26.13
N ILE A 171 12.87 14.10 -26.57
CA ILE A 171 12.00 13.51 -27.57
C ILE A 171 12.81 13.55 -28.88
N GLU A 172 13.71 12.60 -29.08
CA GLU A 172 13.67 11.91 -30.37
C GLU A 172 12.28 11.30 -30.39
N GLU A 173 11.43 11.87 -31.22
CA GLU A 173 10.11 11.33 -31.58
C GLU A 173 10.28 9.93 -32.19
N THR A 174 10.79 8.98 -31.48
CA THR A 174 10.39 7.61 -31.65
C THR A 174 8.97 7.59 -31.12
N GLU A 175 8.04 7.85 -32.04
CA GLU A 175 6.62 7.54 -31.87
C GLU A 175 6.52 6.12 -31.30
N ILE A 176 6.58 5.97 -29.99
CA ILE A 176 6.05 4.78 -29.34
C ILE A 176 4.55 4.93 -29.56
N LYS A 177 4.09 4.43 -30.72
CA LYS A 177 2.68 4.25 -31.03
C LYS A 177 2.18 3.16 -30.11
N VAL A 178 1.95 3.53 -28.83
CA VAL A 178 1.04 2.74 -27.98
C VAL A 178 -0.34 2.98 -28.58
N ASN A 179 -0.69 2.14 -29.55
CA ASN A 179 -1.97 2.21 -30.27
C ASN A 179 -3.12 1.70 -29.38
N ASP A 180 -2.85 1.52 -28.07
CA ASP A 180 -3.83 1.06 -27.10
C ASP A 180 -4.82 2.19 -26.82
N ASN A 181 -6.09 1.90 -26.91
CA ASN A 181 -7.15 2.83 -26.55
C ASN A 181 -7.04 3.19 -25.05
N ILE A 182 -6.95 4.50 -24.72
CA ILE A 182 -6.87 4.96 -23.32
C ILE A 182 -8.00 4.40 -22.46
N PHE A 183 -9.20 4.26 -23.02
CA PHE A 183 -10.33 3.68 -22.33
C PHE A 183 -10.08 2.22 -21.92
N MET A 184 -9.42 1.42 -22.78
CA MET A 184 -9.01 0.05 -22.46
C MET A 184 -7.96 0.00 -21.35
N LEU A 185 -7.01 0.94 -21.32
CA LEU A 185 -6.01 1.03 -20.28
C LEU A 185 -6.63 1.40 -18.93
N LEU A 186 -7.60 2.32 -18.92
CA LEU A 186 -8.34 2.67 -17.70
C LEU A 186 -9.18 1.48 -17.20
N ILE A 187 -9.81 0.73 -18.09
CA ILE A 187 -10.52 -0.51 -17.72
C ILE A 187 -9.57 -1.51 -17.09
N LEU A 188 -8.38 -1.71 -17.65
CA LEU A 188 -7.37 -2.62 -17.09
C LEU A 188 -6.92 -2.18 -15.70
N LEU A 189 -6.76 -0.87 -15.45
CA LEU A 189 -6.46 -0.35 -14.12
C LEU A 189 -7.59 -0.66 -13.14
N ILE A 190 -8.84 -0.35 -13.50
CA ILE A 190 -9.99 -0.51 -12.62
C ILE A 190 -10.23 -2.00 -12.32
N ILE A 191 -10.24 -2.85 -13.34
CA ILE A 191 -10.42 -4.30 -13.16
C ILE A 191 -9.23 -4.88 -12.38
N GLY A 192 -8.01 -4.41 -12.67
CA GLY A 192 -6.81 -4.84 -11.97
C GLY A 192 -6.90 -4.57 -10.47
N ILE A 193 -7.25 -3.34 -10.06
CA ILE A 193 -7.36 -2.99 -8.64
C ILE A 193 -8.51 -3.73 -7.95
N ILE A 194 -9.67 -3.86 -8.62
CA ILE A 194 -10.79 -4.64 -8.08
C ILE A 194 -10.37 -6.10 -7.86
N ALA A 195 -9.66 -6.70 -8.81
CA ALA A 195 -9.17 -8.06 -8.70
C ALA A 195 -8.13 -8.22 -7.57
N ILE A 196 -7.21 -7.25 -7.40
CA ILE A 196 -6.22 -7.23 -6.33
C ILE A 196 -6.92 -7.17 -4.96
N VAL A 197 -7.81 -6.18 -4.76
CA VAL A 197 -8.49 -5.98 -3.46
C VAL A 197 -9.40 -7.16 -3.14
N SER A 198 -10.20 -7.62 -4.10
CA SER A 198 -11.08 -8.78 -3.89
C SER A 198 -10.27 -10.06 -3.66
N GLY A 199 -9.19 -10.26 -4.41
CA GLY A 199 -8.30 -11.40 -4.25
C GLY A 199 -7.62 -11.43 -2.89
N SER A 200 -7.15 -10.28 -2.41
CA SER A 200 -6.58 -10.13 -1.06
C SER A 200 -7.61 -10.49 0.01
N ASN A 201 -8.81 -9.92 -0.04
CA ASN A 201 -9.85 -10.20 0.94
C ASN A 201 -10.21 -11.70 0.96
N ILE A 202 -10.43 -12.30 -0.21
CA ILE A 202 -10.74 -13.73 -0.30
C ILE A 202 -9.61 -14.59 0.28
N ALA A 203 -8.33 -14.25 -0.04
CA ALA A 203 -7.18 -15.01 0.46
C ALA A 203 -7.04 -14.89 1.98
N VAL A 204 -7.20 -13.68 2.53
CA VAL A 204 -7.12 -13.41 3.98
C VAL A 204 -8.25 -14.09 4.75
N ASP A 205 -9.48 -14.00 4.26
CA ASP A 205 -10.64 -14.64 4.89
C ASP A 205 -10.49 -16.17 4.90
N ALA A 206 -10.04 -16.74 3.78
CA ALA A 206 -9.80 -18.17 3.66
C ALA A 206 -8.64 -18.63 4.57
N ALA A 207 -7.51 -17.89 4.60
CA ALA A 207 -6.39 -18.19 5.46
C ALA A 207 -6.77 -18.08 6.95
N THR A 208 -7.56 -17.08 7.31
CA THR A 208 -8.10 -16.87 8.67
C THR A 208 -9.00 -18.05 9.08
N SER A 209 -9.90 -18.48 8.20
CA SER A 209 -10.78 -19.62 8.45
C SER A 209 -9.98 -20.91 8.63
N LEU A 210 -8.99 -21.17 7.78
CA LEU A 210 -8.08 -22.30 7.92
C LEU A 210 -7.31 -22.27 9.24
N ALA A 211 -6.79 -21.10 9.62
CA ALA A 211 -6.06 -20.92 10.87
C ALA A 211 -6.94 -21.23 12.10
N ARG A 212 -8.21 -20.82 12.09
CA ARG A 212 -9.19 -21.17 13.12
C ARG A 212 -9.46 -22.68 13.17
N ILE A 213 -9.65 -23.31 12.01
CA ILE A 213 -9.83 -24.76 11.90
C ILE A 213 -8.62 -25.50 12.49
N PHE A 214 -7.39 -25.00 12.30
CA PHE A 214 -6.17 -25.57 12.88
C PHE A 214 -5.90 -25.15 14.33
N GLY A 215 -6.84 -24.44 14.97
CA GLY A 215 -6.77 -24.12 16.41
C GLY A 215 -5.88 -22.91 16.75
N MET A 216 -5.54 -22.04 15.79
CA MET A 216 -4.86 -20.79 16.08
C MET A 216 -5.78 -19.84 16.85
N ASN A 217 -5.23 -19.13 17.85
CA ASN A 217 -6.02 -18.14 18.59
C ASN A 217 -6.20 -16.84 17.79
N GLU A 218 -7.31 -16.13 18.05
CA GLU A 218 -7.68 -14.90 17.32
C GLU A 218 -6.60 -13.81 17.38
N ARG A 219 -5.86 -13.72 18.49
CA ARG A 219 -4.77 -12.74 18.62
C ARG A 219 -3.63 -13.04 17.64
N LEU A 220 -3.25 -14.31 17.50
CA LEU A 220 -2.20 -14.71 16.57
C LEU A 220 -2.64 -14.54 15.12
N ILE A 221 -3.89 -14.89 14.80
CA ILE A 221 -4.50 -14.67 13.48
C ILE A 221 -4.44 -13.16 13.11
N GLY A 222 -4.90 -12.30 14.02
CA GLY A 222 -4.89 -10.85 13.79
C GLY A 222 -3.49 -10.28 13.60
N LEU A 223 -2.52 -10.71 14.43
CA LEU A 223 -1.14 -10.22 14.39
C LEU A 223 -0.33 -10.73 13.19
N THR A 224 -0.76 -11.82 12.56
CA THR A 224 -0.02 -12.44 11.43
C THR A 224 -0.82 -12.37 10.15
N ILE A 225 -1.90 -13.15 10.04
CA ILE A 225 -2.62 -13.34 8.77
C ILE A 225 -3.32 -12.06 8.34
N VAL A 226 -4.05 -11.41 9.25
CA VAL A 226 -4.78 -10.19 8.91
C VAL A 226 -3.83 -9.01 8.68
N ALA A 227 -2.82 -8.84 9.57
CA ALA A 227 -1.85 -7.76 9.42
C ALA A 227 -1.01 -7.89 8.14
N PHE A 228 -0.60 -9.11 7.77
CA PHE A 228 0.10 -9.35 6.50
C PHE A 228 -0.83 -9.23 5.30
N GLY A 229 -2.10 -9.58 5.49
CA GLY A 229 -3.10 -9.64 4.43
C GLY A 229 -3.41 -8.31 3.78
N THR A 230 -3.43 -7.22 4.54
CA THR A 230 -3.65 -5.87 3.99
C THR A 230 -2.51 -5.44 3.09
N SER A 231 -1.28 -5.91 3.34
CA SER A 231 -0.08 -5.60 2.53
C SER A 231 0.17 -6.61 1.38
N LEU A 232 -0.70 -7.61 1.20
CA LEU A 232 -0.61 -8.53 0.05
C LEU A 232 -0.74 -7.82 -1.30
N PRO A 233 -1.62 -6.82 -1.49
CA PRO A 233 -1.68 -6.03 -2.71
C PRO A 233 -0.33 -5.41 -3.09
N GLU A 234 0.33 -4.76 -2.13
CA GLU A 234 1.65 -4.15 -2.32
C GLU A 234 2.70 -5.18 -2.69
N LEU A 235 2.74 -6.31 -1.98
CA LEU A 235 3.70 -7.38 -2.20
C LEU A 235 3.59 -7.94 -3.62
N ILE A 236 2.40 -8.40 -4.00
CA ILE A 236 2.19 -9.05 -5.30
C ILE A 236 2.36 -8.05 -6.45
N THR A 237 1.91 -6.80 -6.27
CA THR A 237 2.08 -5.74 -7.27
C THR A 237 3.54 -5.37 -7.46
N SER A 238 4.32 -5.21 -6.38
CA SER A 238 5.75 -4.88 -6.44
C SER A 238 6.56 -6.01 -7.07
N ILE A 239 6.32 -7.27 -6.70
CA ILE A 239 6.95 -8.44 -7.34
C ILE A 239 6.60 -8.49 -8.83
N THR A 240 5.32 -8.32 -9.19
CA THR A 240 4.86 -8.33 -10.58
C THR A 240 5.52 -7.21 -11.40
N ALA A 241 5.62 -6.00 -10.85
CA ALA A 241 6.30 -4.88 -11.50
C ALA A 241 7.79 -5.17 -11.73
N ALA A 242 8.48 -5.69 -10.71
CA ALA A 242 9.89 -6.05 -10.81
C ALA A 242 10.13 -7.16 -11.84
N MET A 243 9.32 -8.23 -11.84
CA MET A 243 9.39 -9.30 -12.83
C MET A 243 9.14 -8.81 -14.27
N LYS A 244 8.33 -7.78 -14.45
CA LYS A 244 8.11 -7.10 -15.74
C LYS A 244 9.22 -6.12 -16.11
N LYS A 245 10.32 -6.08 -15.38
CA LYS A 245 11.43 -5.13 -15.55
C LYS A 245 10.98 -3.65 -15.37
N LYS A 246 9.96 -3.41 -14.55
CA LYS A 246 9.43 -2.11 -14.19
C LYS A 246 9.80 -1.77 -12.73
N ALA A 247 11.11 -1.86 -12.42
CA ALA A 247 11.63 -1.67 -11.07
C ALA A 247 11.22 -0.32 -10.46
N ASP A 248 11.14 0.73 -11.27
CA ASP A 248 10.70 2.06 -10.83
C ASP A 248 9.26 2.06 -10.31
N ILE A 249 8.37 1.27 -10.92
CA ILE A 249 6.99 1.09 -10.42
C ILE A 249 7.02 0.35 -9.09
N ALA A 250 7.87 -0.68 -8.93
CA ALA A 250 7.97 -1.44 -7.68
C ALA A 250 8.47 -0.58 -6.52
N VAL A 251 9.56 0.18 -6.72
CA VAL A 251 10.10 1.12 -5.72
C VAL A 251 9.09 2.23 -5.43
N GLY A 252 8.52 2.81 -6.48
CA GLY A 252 7.50 3.86 -6.35
C GLY A 252 6.27 3.39 -5.59
N ASN A 253 5.81 2.15 -5.81
CA ASN A 253 4.72 1.55 -5.06
C ASN A 253 5.03 1.50 -3.56
N ILE A 254 6.19 0.97 -3.17
CA ILE A 254 6.58 0.82 -1.75
C ILE A 254 6.73 2.19 -1.07
N VAL A 255 7.53 3.09 -1.64
CA VAL A 255 7.77 4.42 -1.06
C VAL A 255 6.50 5.28 -1.10
N GLY A 256 5.76 5.22 -2.20
CA GLY A 256 4.50 5.95 -2.36
C GLY A 256 3.42 5.48 -1.39
N SER A 257 3.28 4.15 -1.17
CA SER A 257 2.35 3.59 -0.18
C SER A 257 2.69 4.08 1.23
N ASN A 258 3.98 4.10 1.61
CA ASN A 258 4.39 4.60 2.93
C ASN A 258 4.05 6.08 3.11
N ILE A 259 4.29 6.91 2.09
CA ILE A 259 3.93 8.34 2.11
C ILE A 259 2.41 8.51 2.16
N PHE A 260 1.66 7.79 1.31
CA PHE A 260 0.21 7.85 1.25
C PHE A 260 -0.43 7.41 2.57
N ASN A 261 0.06 6.36 3.18
CA ASN A 261 -0.39 5.84 4.46
C ASN A 261 -0.28 6.90 5.56
N VAL A 262 0.85 7.59 5.69
CA VAL A 262 1.02 8.64 6.70
C VAL A 262 0.18 9.87 6.36
N LEU A 263 0.29 10.41 5.16
CA LEU A 263 -0.30 11.70 4.82
C LEU A 263 -1.81 11.63 4.57
N PHE A 264 -2.24 10.65 3.78
CA PHE A 264 -3.66 10.51 3.41
C PHE A 264 -4.43 9.72 4.46
N VAL A 265 -3.96 8.52 4.82
CA VAL A 265 -4.76 7.64 5.67
C VAL A 265 -4.84 8.19 7.09
N ILE A 266 -3.70 8.47 7.74
CA ILE A 266 -3.70 9.07 9.09
C ILE A 266 -4.27 10.49 9.04
N GLY A 267 -3.91 11.28 8.02
CA GLY A 267 -4.47 12.63 7.84
C GLY A 267 -6.00 12.61 7.80
N THR A 268 -6.60 11.75 6.98
CA THR A 268 -8.07 11.62 6.87
C THR A 268 -8.69 11.07 8.15
N THR A 269 -8.09 10.05 8.75
CA THR A 269 -8.54 9.46 10.01
C THR A 269 -8.59 10.51 11.11
N SER A 270 -7.55 11.35 11.23
CA SER A 270 -7.46 12.43 12.22
C SER A 270 -8.45 13.58 11.97
N LEU A 271 -8.90 13.79 10.71
CA LEU A 271 -9.98 14.74 10.41
C LEU A 271 -11.34 14.24 10.89
N ILE A 272 -11.56 12.93 10.86
CA ILE A 272 -12.82 12.29 11.27
C ILE A 272 -12.95 12.29 12.80
N THR A 273 -11.91 11.80 13.49
CA THR A 273 -11.89 11.66 14.95
C THR A 273 -10.46 11.79 15.48
N ASP A 274 -10.31 12.07 16.77
CA ASP A 274 -9.01 12.03 17.42
C ASP A 274 -8.48 10.59 17.40
N VAL A 275 -7.25 10.41 16.91
CA VAL A 275 -6.59 9.13 16.80
C VAL A 275 -5.63 8.95 17.98
N PRO A 276 -5.92 8.06 18.93
CA PRO A 276 -5.07 7.84 20.08
C PRO A 276 -3.69 7.31 19.66
N TYR A 277 -2.65 7.90 20.24
CA TYR A 277 -1.27 7.46 20.05
C TYR A 277 -0.72 6.91 21.38
N ASN A 278 -0.64 5.59 21.49
CA ASN A 278 -0.12 4.93 22.67
C ASN A 278 1.41 4.92 22.69
N TYR A 279 2.03 4.98 23.87
CA TYR A 279 3.49 4.94 24.01
C TYR A 279 4.15 3.70 23.40
N SER A 280 3.43 2.59 23.25
CA SER A 280 3.91 1.40 22.54
C SER A 280 4.29 1.69 21.09
N PHE A 281 3.60 2.62 20.41
CA PHE A 281 3.90 3.02 19.03
C PHE A 281 5.21 3.80 18.89
N ASN A 282 5.84 4.25 19.97
CA ASN A 282 7.16 4.88 19.90
C ASN A 282 8.23 3.92 19.36
N PHE A 283 8.20 2.66 19.82
CA PHE A 283 9.11 1.64 19.31
C PHE A 283 8.85 1.36 17.83
N ASP A 284 7.59 1.18 17.45
CA ASP A 284 7.20 0.93 16.06
C ASP A 284 7.58 2.11 15.16
N SER A 285 7.41 3.35 15.65
CA SER A 285 7.81 4.56 14.92
C SER A 285 9.33 4.64 14.73
N ILE A 286 10.13 4.30 15.76
CA ILE A 286 11.60 4.26 15.65
C ILE A 286 12.03 3.19 14.64
N VAL A 287 11.42 2.01 14.69
CA VAL A 287 11.68 0.97 13.69
C VAL A 287 11.34 1.48 12.29
N CYS A 288 10.15 2.06 12.10
CA CYS A 288 9.68 2.59 10.82
C CYS A 288 10.60 3.70 10.26
N ILE A 289 11.17 4.56 11.11
CA ILE A 289 12.11 5.62 10.71
C ILE A 289 13.49 5.03 10.36
N SER A 290 13.88 3.92 11.02
CA SER A 290 15.21 3.31 10.85
C SER A 290 15.29 2.37 9.66
N THR A 291 14.15 1.95 9.11
CA THR A 291 14.05 1.06 7.94
C THR A 291 14.00 1.85 6.65
#